data_a4e7da78b30d7446ab90387bd8a6cb1a
#
_entry.id   a4e7da78b30d7446ab90387bd8a6cb1a
#
_cell.length_a   1.000
_cell.length_b   1.000
_cell.length_c   1.000
_cell.angle_alpha   90.00
_cell.angle_beta   90.00
_cell.angle_gamma   90.00
#
_symmetry.space_group_name_H-M   'P 1'
#
loop_
_entity.id
_entity.type
_entity.pdbx_description
1 polymer ?
#
loop_
_entity_poly.entity_id
_entity_poly.type
_entity_poly.pdbx_seq_one_letter_code
_entity_poly.pdbx_strand_id
1 'polypeptide(L)'
;SGESALAEALVRLGAVFGGDYRERAEEVLAEKARWLARYPHALPGALLAKALWERGTELALPLPSPLLETARGAFLPLTQLVLGPAGALPALEGREAGKAYVCRRGVCLLPVDRWEEVEARVRGDD
;
A
#
# COMPACT_ATOMS: atom_id res chain seq x y z
N SER A 1 18.34 9.02 -3.27
CA SER A 1 19.15 8.24 -4.21
C SER A 1 18.26 7.45 -5.17
N GLY A 2 18.81 7.06 -6.31
CA GLY A 2 18.07 6.26 -7.28
C GLY A 2 17.64 4.91 -6.75
N GLU A 3 18.43 4.31 -5.86
CA GLU A 3 18.08 3.03 -5.24
C GLU A 3 16.93 3.16 -4.24
N SER A 4 16.87 4.27 -3.49
CA SER A 4 15.78 4.54 -2.58
C SER A 4 14.48 4.77 -3.34
N ALA A 5 14.53 5.49 -4.45
CA ALA A 5 13.40 5.69 -5.33
C ALA A 5 12.93 4.35 -5.95
N LEU A 6 13.85 3.48 -6.32
CA LEU A 6 13.53 2.15 -6.83
C LEU A 6 12.82 1.31 -5.77
N ALA A 7 13.33 1.31 -4.53
CA ALA A 7 12.71 0.56 -3.44
C ALA A 7 11.29 1.03 -3.19
N GLU A 8 11.06 2.34 -3.12
CA GLU A 8 9.72 2.90 -2.93
C GLU A 8 8.81 2.54 -4.10
N ALA A 9 9.28 2.67 -5.33
CA ALA A 9 8.51 2.34 -6.52
C ALA A 9 8.10 0.86 -6.53
N LEU A 10 9.00 -0.04 -6.16
CA LEU A 10 8.70 -1.47 -6.10
C LEU A 10 7.66 -1.79 -5.04
N VAL A 11 7.74 -1.16 -3.86
CA VAL A 11 6.72 -1.34 -2.82
C VAL A 11 5.35 -0.89 -3.34
N ARG A 12 5.28 0.28 -3.99
CA ARG A 12 4.03 0.81 -4.52
C ARG A 12 3.48 -0.01 -5.68
N LEU A 13 4.34 -0.47 -6.58
CA LEU A 13 3.92 -1.35 -7.68
C LEU A 13 3.43 -2.70 -7.17
N GLY A 14 4.04 -3.21 -6.11
CA GLY A 14 3.59 -4.43 -5.46
C GLY A 14 2.17 -4.31 -4.90
N ALA A 15 1.80 -3.12 -4.40
CA ALA A 15 0.45 -2.87 -3.92
C ALA A 15 -0.60 -3.00 -5.03
N VAL A 16 -0.26 -2.57 -6.25
CA VAL A 16 -1.17 -2.57 -7.40
C VAL A 16 -1.15 -3.91 -8.15
N PHE A 17 0.04 -4.42 -8.41
CA PHE A 17 0.26 -5.58 -9.28
C PHE A 17 0.65 -6.86 -8.56
N GLY A 18 1.07 -6.78 -7.29
CA GLY A 18 1.45 -7.95 -6.48
C GLY A 18 2.68 -8.68 -7.01
N GLY A 19 2.70 -9.99 -6.79
CA GLY A 19 3.63 -10.94 -7.43
C GLY A 19 5.09 -10.54 -7.42
N ASP A 20 5.68 -10.49 -8.61
CA ASP A 20 7.11 -10.23 -8.80
C ASP A 20 7.57 -8.88 -8.24
N TYR A 21 6.71 -7.87 -8.25
CA TYR A 21 7.07 -6.57 -7.68
C TYR A 21 7.23 -6.63 -6.16
N ARG A 22 6.40 -7.42 -5.48
CA ARG A 22 6.53 -7.62 -4.04
C ARG A 22 7.81 -8.37 -3.70
N GLU A 23 8.09 -9.44 -4.43
CA GLU A 23 9.32 -10.22 -4.22
C GLU A 23 10.56 -9.37 -4.44
N ARG A 24 10.55 -8.56 -5.50
CA ARG A 24 11.66 -7.68 -5.81
C ARG A 24 11.83 -6.58 -4.75
N ALA A 25 10.73 -6.02 -4.26
CA ALA A 25 10.77 -5.05 -3.17
C ALA A 25 11.39 -5.65 -1.92
N GLU A 26 11.00 -6.86 -1.56
CA GLU A 26 11.55 -7.56 -0.40
C GLU A 26 13.05 -7.77 -0.53
N GLU A 27 13.54 -8.21 -1.70
CA GLU A 27 14.97 -8.39 -1.96
C GLU A 27 15.75 -7.08 -1.82
N VAL A 28 15.26 -6.02 -2.44
CA VAL A 28 15.93 -4.71 -2.41
C VAL A 28 15.95 -4.15 -0.98
N LEU A 29 14.86 -4.27 -0.25
CA LEU A 29 14.78 -3.79 1.13
C LEU A 29 15.67 -4.61 2.07
N ALA A 30 15.76 -5.93 1.88
CA ALA A 30 16.64 -6.78 2.67
C ALA A 30 18.11 -6.38 2.47
N GLU A 31 18.51 -6.09 1.23
CA GLU A 31 19.85 -5.60 0.92
C GLU A 31 20.11 -4.24 1.56
N LYS A 32 19.14 -3.33 1.46
CA LYS A 32 19.23 -1.99 2.05
C LYS A 32 19.26 -2.03 3.58
N ALA A 33 18.55 -2.96 4.20
CA ALA A 33 18.55 -3.10 5.65
C ALA A 33 19.95 -3.36 6.21
N ARG A 34 20.73 -4.21 5.52
CA ARG A 34 22.12 -4.47 5.91
C ARG A 34 22.97 -3.22 5.83
N TRP A 35 22.77 -2.42 4.79
CA TRP A 35 23.49 -1.18 4.58
C TRP A 35 23.10 -0.10 5.60
N LEU A 36 21.80 0.05 5.88
CA LEU A 36 21.26 0.99 6.86
C LEU A 36 21.73 0.69 8.29
N ALA A 37 21.94 -0.58 8.62
CA ALA A 37 22.48 -0.96 9.92
C ALA A 37 23.89 -0.38 10.15
N ARG A 38 24.67 -0.23 9.07
CA ARG A 38 26.03 0.36 9.14
C ARG A 38 26.00 1.90 9.01
N TYR A 39 25.05 2.44 8.27
CA TYR A 39 24.99 3.87 7.92
C TYR A 39 23.57 4.41 8.11
N PRO A 40 23.09 4.51 9.36
CA PRO A 40 21.66 4.79 9.62
C PRO A 40 21.18 6.17 9.14
N HIS A 41 22.08 7.11 8.88
CA HIS A 41 21.70 8.47 8.47
C HIS A 41 21.80 8.71 6.96
N ALA A 42 22.22 7.72 6.19
CA ALA A 42 22.62 7.94 4.82
C ALA A 42 21.49 7.88 3.77
N LEU A 43 20.35 7.21 4.07
CA LEU A 43 19.29 6.97 3.08
C LEU A 43 17.88 7.20 3.62
N PRO A 44 17.46 8.47 3.79
CA PRO A 44 16.08 8.77 4.26
C PRO A 44 14.99 8.13 3.40
N GLY A 45 15.18 8.11 2.06
CA GLY A 45 14.23 7.48 1.16
C GLY A 45 14.07 5.97 1.36
N ALA A 46 15.16 5.30 1.73
CA ALA A 46 15.11 3.87 2.04
C ALA A 46 14.35 3.61 3.34
N LEU A 47 14.43 4.53 4.30
CA LEU A 47 13.65 4.45 5.54
C LEU A 47 12.15 4.60 5.24
N LEU A 48 11.78 5.48 4.33
CA LEU A 48 10.39 5.62 3.89
C LEU A 48 9.90 4.33 3.20
N ALA A 49 10.70 3.79 2.29
CA ALA A 49 10.34 2.53 1.61
C ALA A 49 10.16 1.38 2.62
N LYS A 50 11.05 1.31 3.63
CA LYS A 50 10.96 0.32 4.71
C LYS A 50 9.67 0.51 5.51
N ALA A 51 9.34 1.76 5.87
CA ALA A 51 8.12 2.07 6.61
C ALA A 51 6.86 1.70 5.81
N LEU A 52 6.84 2.00 4.51
CA LEU A 52 5.75 1.61 3.62
C LEU A 52 5.61 0.08 3.56
N TRP A 53 6.71 -0.63 3.48
CA TRP A 53 6.70 -2.10 3.44
C TRP A 53 6.17 -2.70 4.74
N GLU A 54 6.69 -2.26 5.88
CA GLU A 54 6.37 -2.85 7.19
C GLU A 54 5.02 -2.41 7.74
N ARG A 55 4.66 -1.14 7.55
CA ARG A 55 3.49 -0.54 8.19
C ARG A 55 2.48 0.05 7.21
N GLY A 56 2.81 0.01 5.92
CA GLY A 56 1.94 0.56 4.90
C GLY A 56 0.65 -0.22 4.74
N THR A 57 -0.40 0.50 4.38
CA THR A 57 -1.67 -0.10 4.02
C THR A 57 -1.98 0.21 2.56
N GLU A 58 -2.77 -0.64 1.97
CA GLU A 58 -3.34 -0.45 0.64
C GLU A 58 -4.84 -0.31 0.82
N LEU A 59 -5.40 0.76 0.29
CA LEU A 59 -6.85 0.96 0.29
C LEU A 59 -7.33 0.84 -1.15
N ALA A 60 -7.97 -0.27 -1.47
CA ALA A 60 -8.51 -0.52 -2.80
C ALA A 60 -10.00 -0.16 -2.84
N LEU A 61 -10.35 0.74 -3.76
CA LEU A 61 -11.72 1.17 -3.99
C LEU A 61 -12.11 0.88 -5.43
N PRO A 62 -12.72 -0.28 -5.71
CA PRO A 62 -13.25 -0.53 -7.04
C PRO A 62 -14.36 0.47 -7.36
N LEU A 63 -14.23 1.13 -8.50
CA LEU A 63 -15.16 2.19 -8.91
C LEU A 63 -16.36 1.62 -9.69
N PRO A 64 -17.51 2.27 -9.62
CA PRO A 64 -17.82 3.48 -8.88
C PRO A 64 -17.92 3.23 -7.36
N SER A 65 -17.49 4.22 -6.58
CA SER A 65 -17.51 4.10 -5.11
C SER A 65 -18.00 5.39 -4.47
N PRO A 66 -18.96 5.31 -3.53
CA PRO A 66 -19.40 6.48 -2.78
C PRO A 66 -18.34 6.97 -1.78
N LEU A 67 -17.25 6.19 -1.56
CA LEU A 67 -16.18 6.55 -0.64
C LEU A 67 -15.05 7.34 -1.31
N LEU A 68 -15.09 7.50 -2.64
CA LEU A 68 -13.99 8.07 -3.40
C LEU A 68 -13.60 9.48 -2.94
N GLU A 69 -14.57 10.38 -2.84
CA GLU A 69 -14.27 11.78 -2.49
C GLU A 69 -13.76 11.90 -1.06
N THR A 70 -14.32 11.14 -0.14
CA THR A 70 -13.84 11.10 1.25
C THR A 70 -12.41 10.57 1.31
N ALA A 71 -12.12 9.50 0.58
CA ALA A 71 -10.78 8.92 0.53
C ALA A 71 -9.74 9.89 -0.02
N ARG A 72 -10.09 10.62 -1.07
CA ARG A 72 -9.20 11.62 -1.68
C ARG A 72 -8.84 12.76 -0.74
N GLY A 73 -9.79 13.17 0.11
CA GLY A 73 -9.58 14.26 1.06
C GLY A 73 -8.99 13.83 2.39
N ALA A 74 -8.87 12.54 2.63
CA ALA A 74 -8.40 12.03 3.93
C ALA A 74 -6.89 12.06 4.04
N PHE A 75 -6.40 12.37 5.23
CA PHE A 75 -4.99 12.23 5.56
C PHE A 75 -4.74 10.81 6.08
N LEU A 76 -4.18 9.96 5.23
CA LEU A 76 -3.90 8.57 5.53
C LEU A 76 -2.41 8.30 5.27
N PRO A 77 -1.53 8.63 6.24
CA PRO A 77 -0.09 8.42 6.07
C PRO A 77 0.22 6.94 5.87
N LEU A 78 1.19 6.65 5.01
CA LEU A 78 1.61 5.30 4.66
C LEU A 78 0.48 4.44 4.05
N THR A 79 -0.56 5.06 3.52
CA THR A 79 -1.64 4.36 2.83
C THR A 79 -1.59 4.66 1.34
N GLN A 80 -1.56 3.60 0.53
CA GLN A 80 -1.64 3.74 -0.91
C GLN A 80 -3.08 3.51 -1.37
N LEU A 81 -3.62 4.50 -2.07
CA LEU A 81 -4.97 4.41 -2.62
C LEU A 81 -4.90 3.76 -4.01
N VAL A 82 -5.64 2.68 -4.21
CA VAL A 82 -5.71 1.98 -5.50
C VAL A 82 -7.12 2.13 -6.04
N LEU A 83 -7.25 2.84 -7.15
CA LEU A 83 -8.53 3.19 -7.76
C LEU A 83 -8.62 2.66 -9.19
N GLY A 84 -9.79 2.20 -9.55
CA GLY A 84 -10.08 1.77 -10.92
C GLY A 84 -11.38 0.98 -10.97
N PRO A 85 -11.90 0.73 -12.18
CA PRO A 85 -13.05 -0.16 -12.32
C PRO A 85 -12.76 -1.53 -11.72
N ALA A 86 -13.79 -2.20 -11.21
CA ALA A 86 -13.65 -3.54 -10.67
C ALA A 86 -12.99 -4.46 -11.69
N GLY A 87 -11.94 -5.16 -11.26
CA GLY A 87 -11.20 -6.08 -12.12
C GLY A 87 -10.15 -5.48 -13.04
N ALA A 88 -10.03 -4.14 -13.11
CA ALA A 88 -9.12 -3.48 -14.05
C ALA A 88 -7.64 -3.66 -13.72
N LEU A 89 -7.32 -3.91 -12.45
CA LEU A 89 -5.95 -4.08 -11.96
C LEU A 89 -5.90 -5.33 -11.08
N PRO A 90 -4.74 -5.99 -10.93
CA PRO A 90 -4.63 -7.14 -10.02
C PRO A 90 -5.15 -6.88 -8.62
N ALA A 91 -4.87 -5.70 -8.06
CA ALA A 91 -5.38 -5.34 -6.74
C ALA A 91 -6.91 -5.16 -6.67
N LEU A 92 -7.58 -5.12 -7.82
CA LEU A 92 -9.03 -4.93 -7.92
C LEU A 92 -9.75 -6.19 -8.44
N GLU A 93 -9.01 -7.25 -8.72
CA GLU A 93 -9.61 -8.50 -9.20
C GLU A 93 -10.48 -9.14 -8.14
N GLY A 94 -11.67 -9.62 -8.57
CA GLY A 94 -12.62 -10.28 -7.69
C GLY A 94 -13.21 -9.39 -6.62
N ARG A 95 -13.06 -8.07 -6.75
CA ARG A 95 -13.55 -7.11 -5.76
C ARG A 95 -14.74 -6.35 -6.28
N GLU A 96 -15.64 -6.04 -5.36
CA GLU A 96 -16.94 -5.46 -5.66
C GLU A 96 -16.89 -3.93 -5.65
N ALA A 97 -17.43 -3.29 -6.69
CA ALA A 97 -17.57 -1.84 -6.75
C ALA A 97 -18.40 -1.33 -5.57
N GLY A 98 -18.02 -0.19 -5.03
CA GLY A 98 -18.70 0.44 -3.90
C GLY A 98 -18.20 0.01 -2.54
N LYS A 99 -17.38 -1.03 -2.47
CA LYS A 99 -16.77 -1.50 -1.22
C LYS A 99 -15.32 -1.07 -1.12
N ALA A 100 -14.81 -1.04 0.10
CA ALA A 100 -13.41 -0.71 0.38
C ALA A 100 -12.70 -1.93 0.94
N TYR A 101 -11.50 -2.18 0.44
CA TYR A 101 -10.67 -3.31 0.83
C TYR A 101 -9.36 -2.77 1.40
N VAL A 102 -9.15 -2.99 2.71
CA VAL A 102 -7.91 -2.58 3.39
C VAL A 102 -6.98 -3.78 3.46
N CYS A 103 -5.80 -3.62 2.89
CA CYS A 103 -4.84 -4.71 2.76
C CYS A 103 -3.46 -4.29 3.24
N ARG A 104 -2.66 -5.29 3.64
CA ARG A 104 -1.23 -5.12 3.92
C ARG A 104 -0.49 -6.22 3.18
N ARG A 105 0.38 -5.82 2.26
CA ARG A 105 1.18 -6.75 1.43
C ARG A 105 0.34 -7.86 0.80
N GLY A 106 -0.81 -7.47 0.24
CA GLY A 106 -1.72 -8.39 -0.44
C GLY A 106 -2.65 -9.19 0.45
N VAL A 107 -2.51 -9.11 1.76
CA VAL A 107 -3.42 -9.75 2.71
C VAL A 107 -4.50 -8.75 3.09
N CYS A 108 -5.74 -9.06 2.78
CA CYS A 108 -6.85 -8.13 2.92
C CYS A 108 -7.82 -8.55 4.01
N LEU A 109 -8.33 -7.53 4.71
CA LEU A 109 -9.42 -7.70 5.66
C LEU A 109 -10.74 -7.82 4.89
N LEU A 110 -11.79 -8.22 5.57
CA LEU A 110 -13.12 -8.27 4.96
C LEU A 110 -13.52 -6.88 4.45
N PRO A 111 -14.19 -6.80 3.29
CA PRO A 111 -14.58 -5.50 2.73
C PRO A 111 -15.57 -4.78 3.62
N VAL A 112 -15.50 -3.45 3.56
CA VAL A 112 -16.40 -2.56 4.29
C VAL A 112 -16.98 -1.52 3.33
N ASP A 113 -18.08 -0.89 3.71
CA ASP A 113 -18.74 0.10 2.87
C ASP A 113 -18.95 1.45 3.56
N ARG A 114 -18.45 1.60 4.79
CA ARG A 114 -18.58 2.84 5.58
C ARG A 114 -17.21 3.40 5.89
N TRP A 115 -17.08 4.72 5.79
CA TRP A 115 -15.79 5.37 5.98
C TRP A 115 -15.21 5.15 7.38
N GLU A 116 -16.03 5.15 8.41
CA GLU A 116 -15.59 4.92 9.78
C GLU A 116 -14.91 3.56 9.93
N GLU A 117 -15.43 2.56 9.24
CA GLU A 117 -14.83 1.22 9.21
C GLU A 117 -13.51 1.20 8.45
N VAL A 118 -13.44 1.96 7.34
CA VAL A 118 -12.18 2.11 6.59
C VAL A 118 -11.09 2.69 7.48
N GLU A 119 -11.41 3.79 8.17
CA GLU A 119 -10.44 4.44 9.06
C GLU A 119 -9.96 3.49 10.17
N ALA A 120 -10.88 2.78 10.80
CA ALA A 120 -10.54 1.82 11.85
C ALA A 120 -9.60 0.74 11.34
N ARG A 121 -9.87 0.20 10.16
CA ARG A 121 -9.01 -0.84 9.57
C ARG A 121 -7.64 -0.31 9.16
N VAL A 122 -7.58 0.90 8.61
CA VAL A 122 -6.30 1.54 8.25
C VAL A 122 -5.44 1.76 9.49
N ARG A 123 -6.07 2.17 10.60
CA ARG A 123 -5.36 2.36 11.87
C ARG A 123 -5.05 1.06 12.61
N GLY A 124 -5.69 -0.03 12.23
CA GLY A 124 -5.55 -1.30 12.92
C GLY A 124 -6.43 -1.44 14.17
N ASP A 125 -7.48 -0.65 14.26
CA ASP A 125 -8.43 -0.64 15.40
C ASP A 125 -9.59 -1.61 15.15
N ASP A 126 -9.32 -2.85 14.97
CA ASP A 126 -10.35 -3.86 14.69
C ASP A 126 -10.95 -4.42 15.98
#